data_50bdcffa7655c72cd2cf76ed08a9b84b
#
_entry.id   50bdcffa7655c72cd2cf76ed08a9b84b
#
_cell.length_a   1.000
_cell.length_b   1.000
_cell.length_c   1.000
_cell.angle_alpha   90.00
_cell.angle_beta   90.00
_cell.angle_gamma   90.00
#
_symmetry.space_group_name_H-M   'P 1'
#
loop_
_entity.id
_entity.type
_entity.pdbx_description
1 polymer ?
#
loop_
_entity_poly.entity_id
_entity_poly.type
_entity_poly.pdbx_seq_one_letter_code
_entity_poly.pdbx_strand_id
1 'polypeptide(L)'
;MTPDHRLFSLRSRRQDGFTLIELLVTIVILGVLSAIVVFSVRGIGDKGRKNAIAADAATLRTAQESYCAKHGHYGTVDDLRTDGLLAGEPVYNAVVVGEENKCGRGEKSSFALYDTSTPTEAAADSIPAGTTPTDLAVDEKNNRVYVVSTGSNDVTVIDGRTDAPIGPPISVAGAVSGPSRIAVDPDRGRVYVAGTTGVAIIDTTNANQVTPVGNYSAAVAGLGVSPENGDVYVAGGPGLTPEVSYIAAGTSSATPIVMPASGVVGASGGMEFSFDPVRHAVYFAKQAFVNGTVTNTGPNTTIGLYRISTQDHTADIVTQFPTRGSCGTNTGDFLVGNSARGSVAVDPARNLVYLLARRCVPEPGKPSNWKQVPTTIVINPGDGSSTPINDSPAIPTGNYAAVYNSAAGAVYVYSGGGTHCGGTGGRIDRIVGRTVTGQSLVCPTTGGGNLPRKITVLKNLNRVFIAQQNVVGSPGGIGIVDGSTLLTQAPLGTPRAFTALAANNITAKVYAVDTVNNKVAVFRTGTA
;
A
#
# COMPACT_ATOMS: atom_id res chain seq x y z
N MET A 1 -36.20 32.83 -96.15
CA MET A 1 -35.93 33.04 -94.72
C MET A 1 -35.43 31.73 -94.19
N THR A 2 -34.13 31.54 -94.06
CA THR A 2 -33.50 30.36 -93.58
C THR A 2 -32.80 30.72 -92.23
N PRO A 3 -33.02 30.00 -91.17
CA PRO A 3 -32.28 30.25 -89.92
C PRO A 3 -30.93 29.52 -89.93
N ASP A 4 -29.94 30.25 -89.50
CA ASP A 4 -28.53 29.92 -89.45
C ASP A 4 -28.28 29.04 -88.19
N HIS A 5 -27.83 27.78 -88.37
CA HIS A 5 -27.44 26.89 -87.33
C HIS A 5 -25.94 27.03 -87.07
N ARG A 6 -25.54 27.76 -86.00
CA ARG A 6 -24.16 27.74 -85.51
C ARG A 6 -23.97 26.54 -84.60
N LEU A 7 -23.17 25.59 -85.01
CA LEU A 7 -22.69 24.46 -84.21
C LEU A 7 -21.60 24.93 -83.22
N PHE A 8 -21.89 24.90 -81.97
CA PHE A 8 -20.89 25.07 -80.94
C PHE A 8 -20.05 23.77 -80.79
N SER A 9 -18.78 23.86 -81.17
CA SER A 9 -17.78 22.83 -80.95
C SER A 9 -17.41 22.76 -79.43
N LEU A 10 -17.84 21.75 -78.78
CA LEU A 10 -17.36 21.42 -77.43
C LEU A 10 -15.94 20.88 -77.52
N ARG A 11 -14.96 21.69 -77.13
CA ARG A 11 -13.58 21.24 -76.90
C ARG A 11 -13.58 20.27 -75.71
N SER A 12 -13.36 18.98 -75.99
CA SER A 12 -13.02 17.97 -74.99
C SER A 12 -11.72 18.37 -74.27
N ARG A 13 -11.81 18.74 -72.98
CA ARG A 13 -10.64 18.84 -72.14
C ARG A 13 -10.11 17.41 -71.92
N ARG A 14 -8.89 17.16 -72.41
CA ARG A 14 -8.16 15.96 -72.00
C ARG A 14 -8.04 15.97 -70.47
N GLN A 15 -8.56 14.98 -69.80
CA GLN A 15 -8.26 14.68 -68.41
C GLN A 15 -6.89 13.98 -68.41
N ASP A 16 -5.85 14.75 -68.11
CA ASP A 16 -4.55 14.17 -67.86
C ASP A 16 -4.65 13.44 -66.49
N GLY A 17 -4.59 12.12 -66.49
CA GLY A 17 -4.60 11.32 -65.30
C GLY A 17 -3.30 11.53 -64.53
N PHE A 18 -3.39 11.50 -63.18
CA PHE A 18 -2.22 11.58 -62.31
C PHE A 18 -1.24 10.42 -62.57
N THR A 19 0.02 10.75 -62.66
CA THR A 19 1.06 9.72 -62.76
C THR A 19 1.26 9.03 -61.40
N LEU A 20 1.68 7.78 -61.43
CA LEU A 20 1.93 7.00 -60.20
C LEU A 20 2.96 7.66 -59.30
N ILE A 21 3.93 8.41 -59.91
CA ILE A 21 4.95 9.13 -59.15
C ILE A 21 4.39 10.39 -58.44
N GLU A 22 3.46 11.11 -59.08
CA GLU A 22 2.80 12.26 -58.44
C GLU A 22 1.94 11.82 -57.24
N LEU A 23 1.26 10.67 -57.37
CA LEU A 23 0.51 10.10 -56.24
C LEU A 23 1.45 9.69 -55.10
N LEU A 24 2.58 9.06 -55.44
CA LEU A 24 3.56 8.62 -54.44
C LEU A 24 4.20 9.82 -53.72
N VAL A 25 4.56 10.88 -54.45
CA VAL A 25 5.12 12.09 -53.85
C VAL A 25 4.10 12.80 -52.97
N THR A 26 2.83 12.88 -53.37
CA THR A 26 1.78 13.49 -52.55
C THR A 26 1.53 12.73 -51.23
N ILE A 27 1.48 11.40 -51.26
CA ILE A 27 1.30 10.64 -50.02
C ILE A 27 2.51 10.72 -49.08
N VAL A 28 3.75 10.79 -49.59
CA VAL A 28 4.95 11.02 -48.81
C VAL A 28 4.93 12.40 -48.15
N ILE A 29 4.60 13.45 -48.91
CA ILE A 29 4.50 14.82 -48.38
C ILE A 29 3.40 14.90 -47.34
N LEU A 30 2.22 14.32 -47.57
CA LEU A 30 1.12 14.27 -46.61
C LEU A 30 1.50 13.47 -45.34
N GLY A 31 2.25 12.38 -45.48
CA GLY A 31 2.77 11.60 -44.36
C GLY A 31 3.72 12.42 -43.50
N VAL A 32 4.68 13.12 -44.08
CA VAL A 32 5.62 13.98 -43.36
C VAL A 32 4.91 15.16 -42.70
N LEU A 33 4.01 15.83 -43.39
CA LEU A 33 3.23 16.94 -42.85
C LEU A 33 2.34 16.48 -41.68
N SER A 34 1.68 15.33 -41.81
CA SER A 34 0.87 14.73 -40.75
C SER A 34 1.73 14.39 -39.51
N ALA A 35 2.93 13.84 -39.72
CA ALA A 35 3.86 13.55 -38.60
C ALA A 35 4.29 14.82 -37.87
N ILE A 36 4.59 15.91 -38.61
CA ILE A 36 4.97 17.20 -38.01
C ILE A 36 3.80 17.79 -37.21
N VAL A 37 2.58 17.75 -37.76
CA VAL A 37 1.38 18.27 -37.08
C VAL A 37 1.11 17.46 -35.78
N VAL A 38 1.14 16.14 -35.85
CA VAL A 38 0.93 15.28 -34.67
C VAL A 38 1.98 15.54 -33.58
N PHE A 39 3.25 15.71 -33.97
CA PHE A 39 4.32 16.02 -33.02
C PHE A 39 4.14 17.42 -32.41
N SER A 40 3.79 18.41 -33.17
CA SER A 40 3.55 19.79 -32.69
C SER A 40 2.34 19.87 -31.75
N VAL A 41 1.24 19.18 -32.09
CA VAL A 41 0.03 19.19 -31.25
C VAL A 41 0.28 18.48 -29.90
N ARG A 42 1.03 17.36 -29.87
CA ARG A 42 1.41 16.70 -28.63
C ARG A 42 2.27 17.61 -27.73
N GLY A 43 3.27 18.26 -28.30
CA GLY A 43 4.13 19.18 -27.54
C GLY A 43 3.41 20.42 -27.00
N ILE A 44 2.38 20.92 -27.69
CA ILE A 44 1.53 22.03 -27.23
C ILE A 44 0.60 21.57 -26.13
N GLY A 45 0.02 20.36 -26.23
CA GLY A 45 -0.84 19.77 -25.21
C GLY A 45 -0.10 19.59 -23.89
N ASP A 46 1.12 19.06 -23.92
CA ASP A 46 1.94 18.83 -22.71
C ASP A 46 2.37 20.15 -22.03
N LYS A 47 2.75 21.17 -22.81
CA LYS A 47 3.04 22.51 -22.26
C LYS A 47 1.79 23.17 -21.68
N GLY A 48 0.65 23.07 -22.36
CA GLY A 48 -0.62 23.59 -21.87
C GLY A 48 -1.03 22.96 -20.55
N ARG A 49 -0.90 21.65 -20.44
CA ARG A 49 -1.17 20.91 -19.20
C ARG A 49 -0.23 21.29 -18.06
N LYS A 50 1.08 21.37 -18.30
CA LYS A 50 2.04 21.80 -17.27
C LYS A 50 1.74 23.20 -16.76
N ASN A 51 1.40 24.13 -17.66
CA ASN A 51 1.01 25.48 -17.27
C ASN A 51 -0.30 25.50 -16.46
N ALA A 52 -1.27 24.68 -16.82
CA ALA A 52 -2.53 24.57 -16.11
C ALA A 52 -2.32 23.98 -14.69
N ILE A 53 -1.49 22.94 -14.55
CA ILE A 53 -1.08 22.37 -13.26
C ILE A 53 -0.40 23.44 -12.37
N ALA A 54 0.54 24.20 -12.96
CA ALA A 54 1.24 25.25 -12.23
C ALA A 54 0.30 26.41 -11.80
N ALA A 55 -0.66 26.79 -12.66
CA ALA A 55 -1.65 27.81 -12.34
C ALA A 55 -2.61 27.36 -11.22
N ASP A 56 -3.08 26.12 -11.28
CA ASP A 56 -3.93 25.51 -10.26
C ASP A 56 -3.19 25.43 -8.91
N ALA A 57 -1.93 25.01 -8.92
CA ALA A 57 -1.08 25.00 -7.73
C ALA A 57 -0.83 26.41 -7.14
N ALA A 58 -0.65 27.43 -7.99
CA ALA A 58 -0.49 28.81 -7.53
C ALA A 58 -1.77 29.33 -6.87
N THR A 59 -2.93 29.02 -7.44
CA THR A 59 -4.24 29.36 -6.88
C THR A 59 -4.43 28.73 -5.50
N LEU A 60 -4.14 27.43 -5.37
CA LEU A 60 -4.22 26.70 -4.10
C LEU A 60 -3.27 27.27 -3.04
N ARG A 61 -2.03 27.62 -3.40
CA ARG A 61 -1.09 28.25 -2.45
C ARG A 61 -1.63 29.58 -1.93
N THR A 62 -2.16 30.42 -2.83
CA THR A 62 -2.73 31.71 -2.45
C THR A 62 -3.94 31.52 -1.52
N ALA A 63 -4.82 30.57 -1.83
CA ALA A 63 -5.96 30.24 -1.01
C ALA A 63 -5.54 29.73 0.39
N GLN A 64 -4.53 28.86 0.45
CA GLN A 64 -3.99 28.34 1.72
C GLN A 64 -3.38 29.45 2.59
N GLU A 65 -2.57 30.34 2.02
CA GLU A 65 -1.99 31.45 2.77
C GLU A 65 -3.07 32.41 3.28
N SER A 66 -4.12 32.65 2.48
CA SER A 66 -5.27 33.48 2.88
C SER A 66 -6.07 32.82 4.01
N TYR A 67 -6.31 31.52 3.91
CA TYR A 67 -6.99 30.74 4.94
C TYR A 67 -6.19 30.73 6.24
N CYS A 68 -4.89 30.52 6.12
CA CYS A 68 -3.97 30.52 7.23
C CYS A 68 -3.92 31.89 7.96
N ALA A 69 -3.90 32.99 7.21
CA ALA A 69 -3.94 34.32 7.78
C ALA A 69 -5.23 34.60 8.56
N LYS A 70 -6.34 33.98 8.17
CA LYS A 70 -7.66 34.15 8.79
C LYS A 70 -7.87 33.21 9.99
N HIS A 71 -7.43 31.97 9.90
CA HIS A 71 -7.76 30.91 10.86
C HIS A 71 -6.57 30.44 11.71
N GLY A 72 -5.34 30.87 11.42
CA GLY A 72 -4.13 30.45 12.12
C GLY A 72 -3.61 29.05 11.77
N HIS A 73 -4.25 28.37 10.83
CA HIS A 73 -3.87 27.05 10.33
C HIS A 73 -4.25 26.91 8.85
N TYR A 74 -3.70 25.91 8.15
CA TYR A 74 -4.07 25.59 6.77
C TYR A 74 -5.35 24.75 6.73
N GLY A 75 -6.13 24.84 5.65
CA GLY A 75 -7.41 24.18 5.47
C GLY A 75 -7.38 23.05 4.44
N THR A 76 -8.35 22.14 4.52
CA THR A 76 -8.66 21.22 3.43
C THR A 76 -9.24 21.97 2.22
N VAL A 77 -9.38 21.32 1.08
CA VAL A 77 -10.05 21.93 -0.09
C VAL A 77 -11.48 22.37 0.24
N ASP A 78 -12.19 21.55 1.03
CA ASP A 78 -13.55 21.87 1.47
C ASP A 78 -13.60 23.10 2.38
N ASP A 79 -12.62 23.26 3.27
CA ASP A 79 -12.50 24.45 4.12
C ASP A 79 -12.27 25.70 3.27
N LEU A 80 -11.36 25.63 2.30
CA LEU A 80 -11.06 26.75 1.38
C LEU A 80 -12.28 27.16 0.55
N ARG A 81 -13.10 26.19 0.14
CA ARG A 81 -14.34 26.45 -0.61
C ARG A 81 -15.43 27.05 0.28
N THR A 82 -15.59 26.52 1.48
CA THR A 82 -16.55 27.04 2.47
C THR A 82 -16.24 28.49 2.85
N ASP A 83 -14.96 28.84 2.91
CA ASP A 83 -14.48 30.20 3.18
C ASP A 83 -14.54 31.11 1.94
N GLY A 84 -14.93 30.60 0.78
CA GLY A 84 -15.02 31.35 -0.48
C GLY A 84 -13.66 31.69 -1.10
N LEU A 85 -12.58 31.04 -0.67
CA LEU A 85 -11.23 31.23 -1.20
C LEU A 85 -10.98 30.40 -2.48
N LEU A 86 -11.83 29.39 -2.72
CA LEU A 86 -11.86 28.62 -3.96
C LEU A 86 -13.29 28.59 -4.52
N ALA A 87 -13.42 28.88 -5.81
CA ALA A 87 -14.71 28.84 -6.51
C ALA A 87 -15.19 27.41 -6.83
N GLY A 88 -14.29 26.42 -6.84
CA GLY A 88 -14.59 25.03 -7.18
C GLY A 88 -13.48 24.08 -6.75
N GLU A 89 -13.67 22.78 -7.09
CA GLU A 89 -12.63 21.78 -6.89
C GLU A 89 -11.41 22.06 -7.76
N PRO A 90 -10.19 21.91 -7.22
CA PRO A 90 -8.97 21.94 -8.03
C PRO A 90 -8.98 20.82 -9.07
N VAL A 91 -8.56 21.12 -10.29
CA VAL A 91 -8.62 20.16 -11.41
C VAL A 91 -7.37 19.27 -11.47
N TYR A 92 -6.23 19.83 -11.14
CA TYR A 92 -4.93 19.19 -11.36
C TYR A 92 -4.14 18.93 -10.09
N ASN A 93 -4.49 19.56 -8.96
CA ASN A 93 -3.74 19.44 -7.73
C ASN A 93 -4.66 19.09 -6.56
N ALA A 94 -4.13 18.28 -5.63
CA ALA A 94 -4.74 18.03 -4.33
C ALA A 94 -3.94 18.76 -3.24
N VAL A 95 -4.61 19.06 -2.14
CA VAL A 95 -4.02 19.64 -0.93
C VAL A 95 -3.91 18.55 0.14
N VAL A 96 -2.74 18.44 0.76
CA VAL A 96 -2.55 17.68 1.98
C VAL A 96 -2.12 18.63 3.09
N VAL A 97 -2.87 18.61 4.17
CA VAL A 97 -2.58 19.38 5.38
C VAL A 97 -1.91 18.46 6.39
N GLY A 98 -0.77 18.89 6.93
CA GLY A 98 -0.01 18.09 7.92
C GLY A 98 -0.67 18.08 9.29
N GLU A 99 -0.32 17.12 10.13
CA GLU A 99 -0.92 16.94 11.48
C GLU A 99 -0.67 18.12 12.43
N GLU A 100 0.46 18.82 12.32
CA GLU A 100 0.76 20.01 13.13
C GLU A 100 0.12 21.30 12.60
N ASN A 101 -0.50 21.25 11.45
CA ASN A 101 -1.34 22.28 10.79
C ASN A 101 -1.15 23.73 11.30
N LYS A 102 0.09 24.23 11.34
CA LYS A 102 0.43 25.58 11.79
C LYS A 102 0.89 26.44 10.63
N CYS A 103 0.45 27.69 10.60
CA CYS A 103 0.99 28.68 9.67
C CYS A 103 2.46 28.98 9.95
N GLY A 104 3.29 28.96 8.93
CA GLY A 104 4.70 29.38 9.08
C GLY A 104 5.58 28.98 7.90
N ARG A 105 6.68 29.72 7.75
CA ARG A 105 7.77 29.40 6.84
C ARG A 105 8.81 28.58 7.62
N GLY A 106 8.80 27.27 7.48
CA GLY A 106 9.81 26.40 8.07
C GLY A 106 9.85 25.05 7.37
N GLU A 107 10.83 24.21 7.66
CA GLU A 107 10.96 22.85 7.13
C GLU A 107 9.74 21.96 7.42
N LYS A 108 8.87 22.39 8.33
CA LYS A 108 7.57 21.80 8.68
C LYS A 108 6.44 22.55 7.99
N SER A 109 6.56 22.81 6.68
CA SER A 109 5.44 23.35 5.89
C SER A 109 4.22 22.46 6.11
N SER A 110 3.17 23.03 6.66
CA SER A 110 2.02 22.27 7.12
C SER A 110 1.01 21.95 6.02
N PHE A 111 1.29 22.29 4.76
CA PHE A 111 0.54 21.78 3.61
C PHE A 111 1.46 21.46 2.43
N ALA A 112 1.01 20.52 1.63
CA ALA A 112 1.65 20.16 0.37
C ALA A 112 0.62 20.11 -0.76
N LEU A 113 1.05 20.45 -1.96
CA LEU A 113 0.25 20.40 -3.18
C LEU A 113 0.78 19.30 -4.09
N TYR A 114 -0.13 18.50 -4.62
CA TYR A 114 0.20 17.37 -5.47
C TYR A 114 -0.59 17.39 -6.76
N ASP A 115 0.08 17.16 -7.87
CA ASP A 115 -0.56 16.86 -9.14
C ASP A 115 -1.35 15.54 -9.01
N THR A 116 -2.64 15.57 -9.31
CA THR A 116 -3.52 14.41 -9.28
C THR A 116 -3.36 13.49 -10.50
N SER A 117 -2.40 13.77 -11.37
CA SER A 117 -2.11 12.94 -12.52
C SER A 117 -1.69 11.52 -12.14
N THR A 118 -1.69 10.62 -13.10
CA THR A 118 -1.27 9.23 -12.91
C THR A 118 0.13 9.17 -12.31
N PRO A 119 0.35 8.43 -11.20
CA PRO A 119 1.68 8.23 -10.65
C PRO A 119 2.63 7.69 -11.72
N THR A 120 3.84 8.21 -11.75
CA THR A 120 4.91 7.71 -12.61
C THR A 120 6.03 7.16 -11.75
N GLU A 121 6.60 6.02 -12.14
CA GLU A 121 7.89 5.62 -11.62
C GLU A 121 8.93 6.60 -12.16
N ALA A 122 9.66 7.25 -11.27
CA ALA A 122 10.77 8.07 -11.69
C ALA A 122 11.90 7.12 -12.16
N ALA A 123 12.05 7.00 -13.47
CA ALA A 123 13.03 6.10 -14.08
C ALA A 123 14.49 6.40 -13.67
N ALA A 124 14.75 7.61 -13.18
CA ALA A 124 16.05 8.05 -12.66
C ALA A 124 16.28 7.73 -11.17
N ASP A 125 15.26 7.35 -10.41
CA ASP A 125 15.28 7.34 -8.94
C ASP A 125 15.23 5.93 -8.35
N SER A 126 15.90 4.97 -8.96
CA SER A 126 16.23 3.74 -8.25
C SER A 126 17.37 4.02 -7.27
N ILE A 127 17.02 4.27 -6.02
CA ILE A 127 17.93 4.63 -4.95
C ILE A 127 18.71 3.38 -4.53
N PRO A 128 20.06 3.40 -4.49
CA PRO A 128 20.81 2.27 -3.98
C PRO A 128 20.49 2.00 -2.51
N ALA A 129 20.35 0.72 -2.17
CA ALA A 129 20.22 0.23 -0.80
C ALA A 129 21.33 -0.79 -0.51
N GLY A 130 21.39 -1.28 0.73
CA GLY A 130 22.29 -2.38 1.08
C GLY A 130 21.93 -3.69 0.35
N THR A 131 22.69 -4.73 0.58
CA THR A 131 22.47 -6.04 -0.06
C THR A 131 21.22 -6.72 0.50
N THR A 132 20.36 -7.21 -0.38
CA THR A 132 19.09 -7.88 -0.04
C THR A 132 18.21 -7.01 0.86
N PRO A 133 17.79 -5.82 0.41
CA PRO A 133 16.85 -5.01 1.16
C PRO A 133 15.50 -5.76 1.26
N THR A 134 14.87 -5.71 2.43
CA THR A 134 13.69 -6.56 2.74
C THR A 134 12.47 -5.79 3.20
N ASP A 135 12.66 -4.69 3.94
CA ASP A 135 11.57 -3.89 4.47
C ASP A 135 11.96 -2.41 4.54
N LEU A 136 10.95 -1.54 4.68
CA LEU A 136 11.18 -0.11 4.83
C LEU A 136 10.11 0.55 5.72
N ALA A 137 10.48 1.65 6.36
CA ALA A 137 9.59 2.49 7.15
C ALA A 137 9.78 3.96 6.79
N VAL A 138 8.69 4.72 6.82
CA VAL A 138 8.69 6.15 6.52
C VAL A 138 8.48 6.96 7.80
N ASP A 139 9.38 7.87 8.07
CA ASP A 139 9.25 8.94 9.04
C ASP A 139 8.70 10.17 8.32
N GLU A 140 7.38 10.33 8.35
CA GLU A 140 6.72 11.46 7.70
C GLU A 140 7.09 12.79 8.36
N LYS A 141 7.31 12.81 9.67
CA LYS A 141 7.62 14.02 10.43
C LYS A 141 8.96 14.64 10.02
N ASN A 142 9.98 13.81 9.84
CA ASN A 142 11.32 14.23 9.44
C ASN A 142 11.58 14.02 7.94
N ASN A 143 10.57 13.54 7.21
CA ASN A 143 10.62 13.20 5.79
C ASN A 143 11.82 12.31 5.42
N ARG A 144 11.98 11.21 6.17
CA ARG A 144 13.03 10.21 5.97
C ARG A 144 12.45 8.84 5.68
N VAL A 145 13.14 8.07 4.87
CA VAL A 145 12.82 6.67 4.60
C VAL A 145 13.99 5.81 5.06
N TYR A 146 13.68 4.83 5.88
CA TYR A 146 14.65 3.88 6.43
C TYR A 146 14.44 2.53 5.76
N VAL A 147 15.49 1.98 5.14
CA VAL A 147 15.44 0.72 4.39
C VAL A 147 16.37 -0.28 5.05
N VAL A 148 15.83 -1.38 5.54
CA VAL A 148 16.61 -2.44 6.16
C VAL A 148 17.05 -3.47 5.12
N SER A 149 18.34 -3.85 5.17
CA SER A 149 18.95 -4.81 4.26
C SER A 149 19.51 -6.01 5.03
N THR A 150 18.92 -7.19 4.77
CA THR A 150 19.26 -8.43 5.48
C THR A 150 20.66 -8.91 5.13
N GLY A 151 21.10 -8.79 3.88
CA GLY A 151 22.39 -9.32 3.42
C GLY A 151 23.58 -8.51 3.91
N SER A 152 23.46 -7.19 3.99
CA SER A 152 24.52 -6.29 4.50
C SER A 152 24.41 -5.99 5.98
N ASN A 153 23.33 -6.40 6.66
CA ASN A 153 23.04 -6.07 8.05
C ASN A 153 23.11 -4.57 8.34
N ASP A 154 22.45 -3.77 7.53
CA ASP A 154 22.46 -2.31 7.64
C ASP A 154 21.11 -1.68 7.36
N VAL A 155 21.02 -0.38 7.60
CA VAL A 155 19.88 0.48 7.29
C VAL A 155 20.36 1.64 6.44
N THR A 156 19.83 1.74 5.22
CA THR A 156 20.01 2.91 4.35
C THR A 156 18.99 3.98 4.73
N VAL A 157 19.42 5.21 4.91
CA VAL A 157 18.55 6.37 5.19
C VAL A 157 18.43 7.21 3.93
N ILE A 158 17.20 7.52 3.53
CA ILE A 158 16.89 8.29 2.32
C ILE A 158 16.18 9.58 2.72
N ASP A 159 16.60 10.70 2.14
CA ASP A 159 15.88 11.98 2.24
C ASP A 159 14.63 11.92 1.34
N GLY A 160 13.44 11.99 1.92
CA GLY A 160 12.17 11.90 1.20
C GLY A 160 11.88 13.11 0.30
N ARG A 161 12.63 14.20 0.42
CA ARG A 161 12.52 15.37 -0.46
C ARG A 161 13.33 15.20 -1.73
N THR A 162 14.60 14.79 -1.58
CA THR A 162 15.58 14.71 -2.69
C THR A 162 15.66 13.32 -3.31
N ASP A 163 15.10 12.30 -2.64
CA ASP A 163 15.19 10.87 -2.99
C ASP A 163 16.65 10.40 -3.10
N ALA A 164 17.52 10.92 -2.24
CA ALA A 164 18.95 10.59 -2.17
C ALA A 164 19.31 9.98 -0.80
N PRO A 165 20.29 9.07 -0.73
CA PRO A 165 20.79 8.57 0.54
C PRO A 165 21.39 9.68 1.40
N ILE A 166 21.13 9.61 2.72
CA ILE A 166 21.72 10.49 3.73
C ILE A 166 22.90 9.76 4.40
N GLY A 167 24.11 10.11 4.00
CA GLY A 167 25.33 9.50 4.55
C GLY A 167 25.49 8.02 4.21
N PRO A 168 26.44 7.33 4.86
CA PRO A 168 26.64 5.90 4.69
C PRO A 168 25.52 5.10 5.38
N PRO A 169 25.24 3.85 4.95
CA PRO A 169 24.33 2.96 5.64
C PRO A 169 24.72 2.74 7.10
N ILE A 170 23.74 2.68 7.99
CA ILE A 170 23.93 2.46 9.43
C ILE A 170 24.06 0.95 9.67
N SER A 171 25.22 0.50 10.10
CA SER A 171 25.41 -0.92 10.43
C SER A 171 24.67 -1.29 11.71
N VAL A 172 23.88 -2.36 11.66
CA VAL A 172 23.22 -2.99 12.81
C VAL A 172 23.88 -4.33 13.17
N ALA A 173 24.97 -4.67 12.49
CA ALA A 173 25.76 -5.86 12.80
C ALA A 173 26.25 -5.84 14.25
N GLY A 174 26.16 -6.96 14.95
CA GLY A 174 26.49 -7.08 16.37
C GLY A 174 25.34 -6.73 17.32
N ALA A 175 24.35 -5.94 16.91
CA ALA A 175 23.12 -5.69 17.68
C ALA A 175 21.98 -6.61 17.27
N VAL A 176 21.83 -6.90 15.98
CA VAL A 176 20.84 -7.84 15.45
C VAL A 176 21.40 -8.56 14.21
N SER A 177 21.07 -9.84 14.06
CA SER A 177 21.43 -10.65 12.88
C SER A 177 20.22 -10.86 11.97
N GLY A 178 20.45 -10.91 10.66
CA GLY A 178 19.42 -11.13 9.66
C GLY A 178 18.24 -10.15 9.78
N PRO A 179 18.51 -8.83 9.85
CA PRO A 179 17.47 -7.83 10.03
C PRO A 179 16.49 -7.88 8.87
N SER A 180 15.20 -7.93 9.16
CA SER A 180 14.15 -8.13 8.14
C SER A 180 12.86 -7.35 8.38
N ARG A 181 12.76 -6.65 9.51
CA ARG A 181 11.65 -5.77 9.86
C ARG A 181 12.19 -4.44 10.35
N ILE A 182 11.44 -3.39 10.05
CA ILE A 182 11.79 -2.04 10.48
C ILE A 182 10.52 -1.25 10.84
N ALA A 183 10.61 -0.47 11.91
CA ALA A 183 9.55 0.45 12.32
C ALA A 183 10.17 1.73 12.87
N VAL A 184 9.45 2.84 12.82
CA VAL A 184 9.95 4.15 13.22
C VAL A 184 9.04 4.79 14.27
N ASP A 185 9.64 5.43 15.28
CA ASP A 185 9.03 6.38 16.19
C ASP A 185 9.55 7.79 15.85
N PRO A 186 8.80 8.55 15.05
CA PRO A 186 9.23 9.87 14.61
C PRO A 186 9.35 10.89 15.76
N ASP A 187 8.54 10.72 16.81
CA ASP A 187 8.49 11.66 17.92
C ASP A 187 9.71 11.59 18.82
N ARG A 188 10.29 10.39 18.93
CA ARG A 188 11.50 10.17 19.73
C ARG A 188 12.76 10.00 18.89
N GLY A 189 12.65 10.10 17.57
CA GLY A 189 13.78 9.91 16.65
C GLY A 189 14.39 8.51 16.77
N ARG A 190 13.57 7.47 16.96
CA ARG A 190 14.03 6.09 17.08
C ARG A 190 13.58 5.23 15.91
N VAL A 191 14.49 4.42 15.44
CA VAL A 191 14.23 3.38 14.44
C VAL A 191 14.50 2.03 15.05
N TYR A 192 13.53 1.15 14.99
CA TYR A 192 13.59 -0.20 15.51
C TYR A 192 13.82 -1.18 14.37
N VAL A 193 14.85 -1.98 14.48
CA VAL A 193 15.25 -2.98 13.48
C VAL A 193 15.20 -4.36 14.11
N ALA A 194 14.43 -5.26 13.54
CA ALA A 194 14.24 -6.59 14.08
C ALA A 194 14.67 -7.68 13.09
N GLY A 195 15.21 -8.77 13.63
CA GLY A 195 15.77 -9.86 12.84
C GLY A 195 15.66 -11.22 13.52
N THR A 196 16.61 -12.09 13.23
CA THR A 196 16.62 -13.46 13.73
C THR A 196 17.11 -13.60 15.18
N THR A 197 17.84 -12.62 15.70
CA THR A 197 18.45 -12.65 17.03
C THR A 197 17.92 -11.60 17.99
N GLY A 198 16.90 -10.84 17.60
CA GLY A 198 16.33 -9.82 18.47
C GLY A 198 15.95 -8.53 17.76
N VAL A 199 16.02 -7.44 18.52
CA VAL A 199 15.70 -6.08 18.07
C VAL A 199 16.86 -5.14 18.39
N ALA A 200 17.19 -4.23 17.49
CA ALA A 200 18.11 -3.12 17.70
C ALA A 200 17.36 -1.79 17.59
N ILE A 201 17.82 -0.79 18.33
CA ILE A 201 17.35 0.60 18.29
C ILE A 201 18.44 1.44 17.65
N ILE A 202 18.08 2.24 16.66
CA ILE A 202 18.93 3.31 16.12
C ILE A 202 18.37 4.62 16.67
N ASP A 203 19.17 5.36 17.41
CA ASP A 203 18.84 6.69 17.91
C ASP A 203 19.30 7.73 16.89
N THR A 204 18.36 8.27 16.13
CA THR A 204 18.66 9.25 15.07
C THR A 204 18.95 10.65 15.61
N THR A 205 18.68 10.89 16.90
CA THR A 205 19.01 12.14 17.59
C THR A 205 20.42 12.13 18.18
N ASN A 206 21.02 10.95 18.30
CA ASN A 206 22.34 10.74 18.85
C ASN A 206 23.27 10.03 17.85
N ALA A 207 23.65 10.74 16.78
CA ALA A 207 24.59 10.29 15.73
C ALA A 207 24.29 8.87 15.19
N ASN A 208 23.02 8.46 15.15
CA ASN A 208 22.58 7.10 14.77
C ASN A 208 23.18 5.98 15.63
N GLN A 209 23.36 6.23 16.92
CA GLN A 209 23.84 5.20 17.85
C GLN A 209 22.93 3.96 17.80
N VAL A 210 23.54 2.79 17.66
CA VAL A 210 22.85 1.50 17.61
C VAL A 210 22.99 0.80 18.95
N THR A 211 21.85 0.38 19.53
CA THR A 211 21.79 -0.31 20.82
C THR A 211 20.89 -1.55 20.69
N PRO A 212 21.35 -2.75 21.11
CA PRO A 212 20.49 -3.92 21.16
C PRO A 212 19.42 -3.73 22.25
N VAL A 213 18.21 -4.26 21.99
CA VAL A 213 17.14 -4.30 22.99
C VAL A 213 17.45 -5.39 24.02
N GLY A 214 17.50 -5.00 25.30
CA GLY A 214 17.67 -5.94 26.40
C GLY A 214 16.44 -6.84 26.59
N ASN A 215 16.67 -8.02 27.20
CA ASN A 215 15.65 -9.01 27.52
C ASN A 215 14.87 -9.57 26.31
N TYR A 216 15.40 -9.42 25.09
CA TYR A 216 14.81 -10.01 23.89
C TYR A 216 15.89 -10.49 22.91
N SER A 217 16.02 -11.80 22.77
CA SER A 217 17.00 -12.45 21.89
C SER A 217 16.41 -13.48 20.93
N ALA A 218 15.08 -13.40 20.70
CA ALA A 218 14.37 -14.33 19.84
C ALA A 218 14.19 -13.78 18.42
N ALA A 219 13.94 -14.66 17.45
CA ALA A 219 13.57 -14.28 16.11
C ALA A 219 12.22 -13.52 16.10
N VAL A 220 12.15 -12.46 15.30
CA VAL A 220 11.00 -11.57 15.25
C VAL A 220 10.13 -11.89 14.04
N ALA A 221 8.86 -12.15 14.27
CA ALA A 221 7.82 -12.36 13.24
C ALA A 221 7.02 -11.08 12.94
N GLY A 222 6.88 -10.18 13.91
CA GLY A 222 6.16 -8.93 13.78
C GLY A 222 6.75 -7.80 14.59
N LEU A 223 6.67 -6.58 14.07
CA LEU A 223 7.16 -5.37 14.71
C LEU A 223 6.21 -4.21 14.38
N GLY A 224 5.84 -3.42 15.38
CA GLY A 224 5.01 -2.24 15.18
C GLY A 224 5.20 -1.22 16.30
N VAL A 225 5.14 0.06 15.95
CA VAL A 225 5.19 1.18 16.88
C VAL A 225 3.78 1.75 17.06
N SER A 226 3.35 1.91 18.29
CA SER A 226 2.08 2.57 18.61
C SER A 226 2.15 4.04 18.25
N PRO A 227 1.27 4.53 17.38
CA PRO A 227 1.22 5.95 17.02
C PRO A 227 0.75 6.86 18.16
N GLU A 228 0.19 6.27 19.23
CA GLU A 228 -0.36 6.98 20.37
C GLU A 228 0.72 7.33 21.40
N ASN A 229 1.47 6.33 21.85
CA ASN A 229 2.40 6.49 22.96
C ASN A 229 3.86 6.17 22.61
N GLY A 230 4.12 5.63 21.41
CA GLY A 230 5.45 5.26 20.93
C GLY A 230 5.96 3.93 21.50
N ASP A 231 5.13 3.16 22.19
CA ASP A 231 5.49 1.81 22.61
C ASP A 231 5.63 0.88 21.41
N VAL A 232 6.60 -0.01 21.47
CA VAL A 232 6.91 -0.93 20.38
C VAL A 232 6.47 -2.33 20.75
N TYR A 233 5.67 -2.93 19.89
CA TYR A 233 5.19 -4.30 20.05
C TYR A 233 6.01 -5.22 19.16
N VAL A 234 6.49 -6.30 19.77
CA VAL A 234 7.36 -7.29 19.13
C VAL A 234 6.71 -8.66 19.24
N ALA A 235 6.45 -9.29 18.11
CA ALA A 235 5.97 -10.67 18.08
C ALA A 235 7.11 -11.64 17.83
N GLY A 236 7.22 -12.67 18.64
CA GLY A 236 8.18 -13.75 18.47
C GLY A 236 7.83 -14.65 17.29
N GLY A 237 8.82 -15.39 16.81
CA GLY A 237 8.61 -16.44 15.81
C GLY A 237 7.83 -17.64 16.36
N PRO A 238 7.46 -18.60 15.49
CA PRO A 238 6.68 -19.78 15.88
C PRO A 238 7.33 -20.58 17.02
N GLY A 239 6.54 -20.90 18.04
CA GLY A 239 6.98 -21.70 19.18
C GLY A 239 7.90 -21.00 20.18
N LEU A 240 8.14 -19.69 20.01
CA LEU A 240 8.96 -18.90 20.94
C LEU A 240 8.14 -18.35 22.10
N THR A 241 8.77 -18.28 23.26
CA THR A 241 8.26 -17.59 24.44
C THR A 241 9.26 -16.49 24.84
N PRO A 242 8.83 -15.25 25.10
CA PRO A 242 7.44 -14.78 25.04
C PRO A 242 6.91 -14.62 23.61
N GLU A 243 5.61 -14.86 23.41
CA GLU A 243 4.96 -14.74 22.11
C GLU A 243 4.88 -13.28 21.64
N VAL A 244 4.57 -12.38 22.57
CA VAL A 244 4.53 -10.93 22.35
C VAL A 244 5.21 -10.25 23.51
N SER A 245 6.00 -9.24 23.20
CA SER A 245 6.62 -8.33 24.16
C SER A 245 6.37 -6.90 23.75
N TYR A 246 6.48 -5.97 24.67
CA TYR A 246 6.54 -4.56 24.35
C TYR A 246 7.86 -3.95 24.82
N ILE A 247 8.26 -2.89 24.18
CA ILE A 247 9.36 -2.03 24.57
C ILE A 247 8.73 -0.68 24.87
N ALA A 248 8.73 -0.28 26.14
CA ALA A 248 8.14 1.00 26.52
C ALA A 248 8.88 2.16 25.84
N ALA A 249 8.12 3.15 25.41
CA ALA A 249 8.65 4.30 24.70
C ALA A 249 9.81 4.96 25.47
N GLY A 250 10.90 5.23 24.78
CA GLY A 250 12.09 5.80 25.39
C GLY A 250 13.02 4.81 26.10
N THR A 251 12.63 3.55 26.29
CA THR A 251 13.48 2.52 26.91
C THR A 251 14.23 1.68 25.86
N SER A 252 15.09 0.78 26.32
CA SER A 252 15.82 -0.19 25.49
C SER A 252 15.72 -1.61 26.03
N SER A 253 14.65 -1.93 26.74
CA SER A 253 14.41 -3.26 27.30
C SER A 253 13.00 -3.73 26.98
N ALA A 254 12.88 -4.98 26.54
CA ALA A 254 11.59 -5.60 26.27
C ALA A 254 10.97 -6.20 27.55
N THR A 255 9.66 -6.07 27.67
CA THR A 255 8.85 -6.66 28.72
C THR A 255 7.86 -7.65 28.09
N PRO A 256 7.83 -8.92 28.52
CA PRO A 256 6.86 -9.89 28.04
C PRO A 256 5.42 -9.50 28.35
N ILE A 257 4.52 -9.74 27.41
CA ILE A 257 3.07 -9.61 27.60
C ILE A 257 2.51 -11.01 27.89
N VAL A 258 1.74 -11.10 28.96
CA VAL A 258 1.05 -12.35 29.31
C VAL A 258 -0.14 -12.52 28.38
N MET A 259 0.01 -13.45 27.45
CA MET A 259 -1.06 -13.78 26.51
C MET A 259 -2.11 -14.68 27.17
N PRO A 260 -3.41 -14.50 26.88
CA PRO A 260 -4.44 -15.44 27.33
C PRO A 260 -4.10 -16.87 26.90
N ALA A 261 -4.31 -17.83 27.77
CA ALA A 261 -3.97 -19.22 27.56
C ALA A 261 -4.71 -19.78 26.32
N SER A 262 -4.01 -19.84 25.24
CA SER A 262 -4.38 -20.61 24.06
C SER A 262 -3.13 -21.38 23.66
N GLY A 263 -3.21 -22.68 23.53
CA GLY A 263 -2.06 -23.54 23.30
C GLY A 263 -1.06 -23.03 22.27
N VAL A 264 0.10 -23.66 22.25
CA VAL A 264 1.32 -23.32 21.51
C VAL A 264 1.08 -22.76 20.11
N VAL A 265 1.68 -21.62 19.84
CA VAL A 265 1.60 -20.91 18.58
C VAL A 265 2.46 -21.57 17.52
N GLY A 266 1.86 -21.89 16.40
CA GLY A 266 2.57 -22.20 15.17
C GLY A 266 2.19 -21.20 14.07
N ALA A 267 2.61 -19.94 14.20
CA ALA A 267 2.42 -19.01 13.10
C ALA A 267 3.55 -19.15 12.07
N SER A 268 3.32 -19.84 11.00
CA SER A 268 4.23 -19.88 9.83
C SER A 268 4.07 -18.62 8.94
N GLY A 269 3.82 -17.45 9.52
CA GLY A 269 3.68 -16.18 8.80
C GLY A 269 3.95 -15.00 9.74
N GLY A 270 4.39 -13.88 9.18
CA GLY A 270 4.62 -12.66 9.94
C GLY A 270 3.33 -12.20 10.65
N MET A 271 3.42 -11.80 11.89
CA MET A 271 2.33 -11.11 12.60
C MET A 271 2.40 -9.63 12.28
N GLU A 272 1.30 -9.05 11.86
CA GLU A 272 1.17 -7.61 11.67
C GLU A 272 0.31 -7.03 12.80
N PHE A 273 0.79 -5.96 13.40
CA PHE A 273 0.05 -5.20 14.41
C PHE A 273 -0.74 -4.08 13.74
N SER A 274 -2.01 -3.94 14.12
CA SER A 274 -2.86 -2.83 13.71
C SER A 274 -3.34 -2.06 14.91
N PHE A 275 -3.16 -0.74 14.87
CA PHE A 275 -3.38 0.13 16.03
C PHE A 275 -4.71 0.86 15.93
N ASP A 276 -5.42 0.93 17.07
CA ASP A 276 -6.56 1.79 17.32
C ASP A 276 -6.21 2.82 18.39
N PRO A 277 -5.72 3.99 18.03
CA PRO A 277 -5.35 5.02 18.99
C PRO A 277 -6.55 5.65 19.70
N VAL A 278 -7.75 5.49 19.15
CA VAL A 278 -9.00 6.02 19.76
C VAL A 278 -9.42 5.16 20.98
N ARG A 279 -9.13 3.85 20.90
CA ARG A 279 -9.51 2.89 21.96
C ARG A 279 -8.32 2.30 22.70
N HIS A 280 -7.16 2.89 22.53
CA HIS A 280 -5.94 2.48 23.20
C HIS A 280 -5.65 0.98 23.02
N ALA A 281 -5.70 0.51 21.78
CA ALA A 281 -5.64 -0.91 21.49
C ALA A 281 -4.73 -1.27 20.31
N VAL A 282 -4.09 -2.42 20.42
CA VAL A 282 -3.35 -3.10 19.34
C VAL A 282 -4.07 -4.39 19.03
N TYR A 283 -4.36 -4.60 17.75
CA TYR A 283 -4.99 -5.83 17.27
C TYR A 283 -4.04 -6.63 16.40
N PHE A 284 -4.11 -7.94 16.54
CA PHE A 284 -3.41 -8.88 15.66
C PHE A 284 -4.14 -10.22 15.61
N ALA A 285 -3.93 -10.96 14.54
CA ALA A 285 -4.49 -12.29 14.38
C ALA A 285 -3.44 -13.36 14.64
N LYS A 286 -3.86 -14.43 15.31
CA LYS A 286 -3.01 -15.54 15.66
C LYS A 286 -3.76 -16.87 15.49
N GLN A 287 -3.08 -17.86 14.94
CA GLN A 287 -3.56 -19.24 14.95
C GLN A 287 -3.10 -19.93 16.24
N ALA A 288 -4.03 -20.48 16.97
CA ALA A 288 -3.78 -21.21 18.21
C ALA A 288 -4.19 -22.69 18.06
N PHE A 289 -3.47 -23.57 18.78
CA PHE A 289 -3.80 -24.99 18.85
C PHE A 289 -4.50 -25.28 20.17
N VAL A 290 -5.65 -25.94 20.10
CA VAL A 290 -6.34 -26.44 21.29
C VAL A 290 -5.73 -27.80 21.62
N ASN A 291 -5.23 -28.00 22.86
CA ASN A 291 -4.67 -29.25 23.37
C ASN A 291 -3.25 -29.67 22.93
N GLY A 292 -2.33 -28.75 22.66
CA GLY A 292 -0.89 -29.02 22.66
C GLY A 292 -0.31 -29.95 21.58
N THR A 293 -1.11 -30.39 20.60
CA THR A 293 -0.62 -31.23 19.51
C THR A 293 -0.38 -30.37 18.26
N VAL A 294 0.89 -30.23 17.88
CA VAL A 294 1.33 -29.50 16.70
C VAL A 294 1.01 -30.31 15.44
N THR A 295 -0.24 -30.27 14.99
CA THR A 295 -0.57 -30.70 13.62
C THR A 295 -1.22 -29.51 12.92
N ASN A 296 -0.56 -28.96 11.91
CA ASN A 296 -1.01 -27.80 11.12
C ASN A 296 -2.38 -27.98 10.44
N THR A 297 -3.09 -29.06 10.67
CA THR A 297 -4.28 -29.47 9.93
C THR A 297 -5.32 -30.23 10.79
N GLY A 298 -5.17 -30.23 12.12
CA GLY A 298 -6.09 -30.95 13.01
C GLY A 298 -7.41 -30.21 13.28
N PRO A 299 -8.46 -30.93 13.73
CA PRO A 299 -9.77 -30.34 14.04
C PRO A 299 -9.77 -29.43 15.28
N ASN A 300 -8.63 -29.25 15.95
CA ASN A 300 -8.49 -28.55 17.22
C ASN A 300 -7.65 -27.27 17.13
N THR A 301 -7.69 -26.58 16.01
CA THR A 301 -7.02 -25.29 15.85
C THR A 301 -8.04 -24.17 15.73
N THR A 302 -7.69 -22.98 16.21
CA THR A 302 -8.50 -21.77 16.09
C THR A 302 -7.66 -20.62 15.50
N ILE A 303 -8.31 -19.71 14.79
CA ILE A 303 -7.76 -18.38 14.49
C ILE A 303 -8.44 -17.41 15.44
N GLY A 304 -7.66 -16.71 16.25
CA GLY A 304 -8.14 -15.69 17.18
C GLY A 304 -7.77 -14.29 16.74
N LEU A 305 -8.67 -13.34 16.97
CA LEU A 305 -8.35 -11.93 17.02
C LEU A 305 -8.02 -11.60 18.48
N TYR A 306 -6.81 -11.12 18.70
CA TYR A 306 -6.29 -10.70 20.00
C TYR A 306 -6.22 -9.18 20.07
N ARG A 307 -6.41 -8.66 21.27
CA ARG A 307 -6.26 -7.26 21.60
C ARG A 307 -5.26 -7.10 22.72
N ILE A 308 -4.41 -6.09 22.64
CA ILE A 308 -3.54 -5.63 23.73
C ILE A 308 -3.91 -4.17 24.00
N SER A 309 -4.17 -3.84 25.26
CA SER A 309 -4.33 -2.45 25.69
C SER A 309 -2.98 -1.72 25.63
N THR A 310 -2.95 -0.52 25.04
CA THR A 310 -1.74 0.32 24.98
C THR A 310 -1.48 1.09 26.28
N GLN A 311 -2.41 1.02 27.24
CA GLN A 311 -2.31 1.72 28.51
C GLN A 311 -1.65 0.86 29.61
N ASP A 312 -2.04 -0.40 29.72
CA ASP A 312 -1.59 -1.31 30.77
C ASP A 312 -0.97 -2.60 30.23
N HIS A 313 -0.90 -2.77 28.93
CA HIS A 313 -0.35 -3.92 28.20
C HIS A 313 -1.03 -5.25 28.54
N THR A 314 -2.26 -5.21 29.06
CA THR A 314 -3.07 -6.41 29.24
C THR A 314 -3.56 -6.94 27.89
N ALA A 315 -3.57 -8.26 27.75
CA ALA A 315 -4.01 -8.91 26.52
C ALA A 315 -5.28 -9.73 26.74
N ASP A 316 -6.20 -9.67 25.79
CA ASP A 316 -7.42 -10.48 25.77
C ASP A 316 -7.70 -11.07 24.38
N ILE A 317 -8.64 -12.01 24.35
CA ILE A 317 -9.16 -12.59 23.11
C ILE A 317 -10.48 -11.93 22.78
N VAL A 318 -10.54 -11.21 21.67
CA VAL A 318 -11.78 -10.58 21.20
C VAL A 318 -12.76 -11.64 20.70
N THR A 319 -12.27 -12.54 19.85
CA THR A 319 -13.07 -13.65 19.29
C THR A 319 -12.17 -14.74 18.73
N GLN A 320 -12.70 -15.94 18.59
CA GLN A 320 -11.97 -17.09 18.03
C GLN A 320 -12.85 -17.83 17.02
N PHE A 321 -12.26 -18.34 15.98
CA PHE A 321 -12.89 -19.12 14.92
C PHE A 321 -12.25 -20.50 14.83
N PRO A 322 -13.03 -21.58 14.80
CA PRO A 322 -12.49 -22.92 14.59
C PRO A 322 -11.88 -23.01 13.18
N THR A 323 -10.80 -23.78 13.06
CA THR A 323 -10.12 -23.98 11.77
C THR A 323 -10.08 -25.43 11.37
N ARG A 324 -9.99 -25.68 10.06
CA ARG A 324 -9.71 -27.01 9.47
C ARG A 324 -8.64 -26.91 8.41
N GLY A 325 -7.90 -28.00 8.16
CA GLY A 325 -6.84 -28.05 7.15
C GLY A 325 -7.36 -28.02 5.71
N SER A 326 -8.56 -28.50 5.46
CA SER A 326 -9.20 -28.52 4.14
C SER A 326 -10.72 -28.53 4.28
N CYS A 327 -11.40 -28.15 3.20
CA CYS A 327 -12.86 -28.06 3.17
C CYS A 327 -13.58 -29.41 2.99
N GLY A 328 -13.04 -30.54 3.15
CA GLY A 328 -13.67 -31.88 3.06
C GLY A 328 -15.18 -31.92 2.85
N THR A 329 -15.81 -33.05 3.02
CA THR A 329 -17.27 -33.28 2.86
C THR A 329 -18.12 -32.76 4.04
N ASN A 330 -17.58 -31.99 4.94
CA ASN A 330 -18.21 -31.62 6.21
C ASN A 330 -18.96 -30.28 6.16
N THR A 331 -20.15 -30.30 6.66
CA THR A 331 -21.09 -29.19 6.81
C THR A 331 -20.69 -28.27 7.97
N GLY A 332 -20.22 -27.07 7.69
CA GLY A 332 -19.96 -26.03 8.70
C GLY A 332 -19.08 -24.89 8.21
N ASP A 333 -19.30 -23.71 8.72
CA ASP A 333 -18.48 -22.52 8.49
C ASP A 333 -17.18 -22.64 9.29
N PHE A 334 -16.12 -23.12 8.65
CA PHE A 334 -14.80 -23.18 9.26
C PHE A 334 -13.83 -22.29 8.52
N LEU A 335 -12.93 -21.65 9.25
CA LEU A 335 -11.76 -21.04 8.64
C LEU A 335 -10.75 -22.14 8.27
N VAL A 336 -10.05 -21.91 7.17
CA VAL A 336 -8.99 -22.82 6.76
C VAL A 336 -7.70 -22.41 7.47
N GLY A 337 -7.15 -23.34 8.24
CA GLY A 337 -5.86 -23.16 8.91
C GLY A 337 -4.76 -22.75 7.92
N ASN A 338 -3.74 -22.06 8.40
CA ASN A 338 -2.60 -21.55 7.62
C ASN A 338 -2.91 -20.41 6.62
N SER A 339 -4.09 -19.79 6.70
CA SER A 339 -4.50 -18.75 5.77
C SER A 339 -4.46 -17.34 6.34
N ALA A 340 -4.45 -17.18 7.65
CA ALA A 340 -4.25 -15.87 8.25
C ALA A 340 -2.75 -15.60 8.36
N ARG A 341 -2.17 -14.93 7.38
CA ARG A 341 -0.83 -14.34 7.52
C ARG A 341 -0.88 -13.09 8.40
N GLY A 342 -1.77 -13.07 9.39
CA GLY A 342 -1.85 -12.03 10.39
C GLY A 342 -2.30 -10.67 9.89
N SER A 343 -2.84 -10.56 8.69
CA SER A 343 -3.26 -9.28 8.17
C SER A 343 -4.59 -8.86 8.78
N VAL A 344 -4.53 -7.80 9.55
CA VAL A 344 -5.65 -7.18 10.24
C VAL A 344 -5.65 -5.70 9.88
N ALA A 345 -6.80 -5.15 9.53
CA ALA A 345 -6.96 -3.71 9.38
C ALA A 345 -7.99 -3.19 10.40
N VAL A 346 -7.77 -1.98 10.91
CA VAL A 346 -8.66 -1.37 11.90
C VAL A 346 -9.30 -0.12 11.31
N ASP A 347 -10.61 0.04 11.51
CA ASP A 347 -11.36 1.28 11.30
C ASP A 347 -11.71 1.87 12.67
N PRO A 348 -10.88 2.78 13.21
CA PRO A 348 -11.10 3.36 14.52
C PRO A 348 -12.39 4.20 14.59
N ALA A 349 -12.79 4.80 13.46
CA ALA A 349 -13.98 5.65 13.43
C ALA A 349 -15.28 4.86 13.68
N ARG A 350 -15.32 3.59 13.23
CA ARG A 350 -16.50 2.72 13.36
C ARG A 350 -16.37 1.64 14.42
N ASN A 351 -15.24 1.55 15.12
CA ASN A 351 -14.91 0.45 16.03
C ASN A 351 -15.03 -0.92 15.34
N LEU A 352 -14.36 -1.07 14.20
CA LEU A 352 -14.39 -2.32 13.45
C LEU A 352 -12.97 -2.81 13.16
N VAL A 353 -12.81 -4.12 13.25
CA VAL A 353 -11.58 -4.82 12.88
C VAL A 353 -11.88 -5.79 11.75
N TYR A 354 -11.04 -5.76 10.73
CA TYR A 354 -11.17 -6.58 9.53
C TYR A 354 -10.09 -7.65 9.56
N LEU A 355 -10.52 -8.89 9.77
CA LEU A 355 -9.65 -10.07 9.77
C LEU A 355 -9.71 -10.74 8.39
N LEU A 356 -8.56 -10.87 7.75
CA LEU A 356 -8.45 -11.55 6.47
C LEU A 356 -8.26 -13.05 6.68
N ALA A 357 -9.13 -13.84 6.08
CA ALA A 357 -9.16 -15.27 6.29
C ALA A 357 -9.58 -16.02 5.00
N ARG A 358 -9.59 -17.34 5.08
CA ARG A 358 -10.27 -18.21 4.13
C ARG A 358 -11.33 -19.01 4.87
N ARG A 359 -12.48 -19.16 4.28
CA ARG A 359 -13.49 -20.06 4.82
C ARG A 359 -13.97 -21.07 3.79
N CYS A 360 -14.60 -22.14 4.27
CA CYS A 360 -15.23 -23.13 3.44
C CYS A 360 -16.67 -22.72 3.18
N VAL A 361 -17.04 -22.67 1.91
CA VAL A 361 -18.43 -22.44 1.47
C VAL A 361 -18.90 -23.55 0.55
N PRO A 362 -20.18 -23.90 0.52
CA PRO A 362 -20.71 -24.88 -0.42
C PRO A 362 -20.57 -24.36 -1.86
N GLU A 363 -20.21 -25.24 -2.77
CA GLU A 363 -20.12 -24.89 -4.19
C GLU A 363 -21.55 -24.69 -4.75
N PRO A 364 -21.81 -23.59 -5.48
CA PRO A 364 -23.13 -23.36 -6.08
C PRO A 364 -23.61 -24.55 -6.92
N GLY A 365 -24.80 -25.05 -6.65
CA GLY A 365 -25.38 -26.21 -7.33
C GLY A 365 -24.88 -27.58 -6.85
N LYS A 366 -23.93 -27.62 -5.90
CA LYS A 366 -23.36 -28.86 -5.32
C LYS A 366 -23.22 -28.71 -3.81
N PRO A 367 -24.30 -28.73 -3.03
CA PRO A 367 -24.26 -28.41 -1.59
C PRO A 367 -23.42 -29.37 -0.74
N SER A 368 -23.10 -30.56 -1.25
CA SER A 368 -22.20 -31.50 -0.61
C SER A 368 -20.71 -31.27 -0.94
N ASN A 369 -20.39 -30.38 -1.88
CA ASN A 369 -19.03 -30.05 -2.28
C ASN A 369 -18.64 -28.67 -1.72
N TRP A 370 -17.63 -28.64 -0.89
CA TRP A 370 -17.18 -27.42 -0.22
C TRP A 370 -15.85 -26.93 -0.81
N LYS A 371 -15.75 -25.64 -1.05
CA LYS A 371 -14.53 -25.01 -1.54
C LYS A 371 -14.05 -23.89 -0.63
N GLN A 372 -12.75 -23.67 -0.66
CA GLN A 372 -12.12 -22.56 0.04
C GLN A 372 -12.35 -21.27 -0.73
N VAL A 373 -12.80 -20.26 -0.04
CA VAL A 373 -12.95 -18.90 -0.58
C VAL A 373 -12.25 -17.89 0.32
N PRO A 374 -11.65 -16.84 -0.26
CA PRO A 374 -11.23 -15.70 0.51
C PRO A 374 -12.43 -15.02 1.16
N THR A 375 -12.25 -14.61 2.39
CA THR A 375 -13.27 -13.89 3.14
C THR A 375 -12.63 -12.80 3.99
N THR A 376 -13.34 -11.71 4.17
CA THR A 376 -13.03 -10.71 5.20
C THR A 376 -14.06 -10.85 6.31
N ILE A 377 -13.60 -11.05 7.52
CA ILE A 377 -14.48 -11.10 8.70
C ILE A 377 -14.42 -9.73 9.36
N VAL A 378 -15.56 -9.06 9.42
CA VAL A 378 -15.70 -7.77 10.12
C VAL A 378 -16.15 -8.03 11.53
N ILE A 379 -15.32 -7.62 12.49
CA ILE A 379 -15.49 -7.89 13.92
C ILE A 379 -15.73 -6.57 14.64
N ASN A 380 -16.72 -6.54 15.54
CA ASN A 380 -16.85 -5.48 16.54
C ASN A 380 -16.08 -5.88 17.79
N PRO A 381 -15.00 -5.20 18.15
CA PRO A 381 -14.19 -5.58 19.33
C PRO A 381 -14.90 -5.33 20.65
N GLY A 382 -16.00 -4.57 20.66
CA GLY A 382 -16.75 -4.27 21.90
C GLY A 382 -17.60 -5.43 22.40
N ASP A 383 -18.17 -6.24 21.49
CA ASP A 383 -19.04 -7.37 21.82
C ASP A 383 -18.58 -8.70 21.20
N GLY A 384 -17.49 -8.69 20.44
CA GLY A 384 -16.98 -9.88 19.73
C GLY A 384 -17.83 -10.32 18.53
N SER A 385 -18.91 -9.60 18.23
CA SER A 385 -19.78 -9.95 17.09
C SER A 385 -19.02 -9.88 15.77
N SER A 386 -19.23 -10.86 14.91
CA SER A 386 -18.51 -10.99 13.65
C SER A 386 -19.44 -11.26 12.49
N THR A 387 -19.10 -10.72 11.32
CA THR A 387 -19.83 -10.93 10.08
C THR A 387 -18.82 -11.21 8.96
N PRO A 388 -18.86 -12.40 8.35
CA PRO A 388 -18.11 -12.65 7.14
C PRO A 388 -18.73 -11.87 6.00
N ILE A 389 -17.89 -11.18 5.24
CA ILE A 389 -18.29 -10.46 4.05
C ILE A 389 -17.37 -10.86 2.90
N ASN A 390 -17.83 -10.65 1.68
CA ASN A 390 -16.99 -10.76 0.50
C ASN A 390 -16.48 -12.16 0.17
N ASP A 391 -17.32 -13.19 0.38
CA ASP A 391 -17.02 -14.52 -0.13
C ASP A 391 -17.03 -14.51 -1.66
N SER A 392 -15.90 -14.83 -2.26
CA SER A 392 -15.83 -14.95 -3.72
C SER A 392 -15.44 -16.35 -4.15
N PRO A 393 -16.39 -17.11 -4.66
CA PRO A 393 -16.12 -18.46 -5.17
C PRO A 393 -15.21 -18.50 -6.40
N ALA A 394 -15.00 -17.37 -7.06
CA ALA A 394 -14.23 -17.30 -8.30
C ALA A 394 -12.71 -17.02 -8.10
N ILE A 395 -12.26 -16.77 -6.85
CA ILE A 395 -10.85 -16.48 -6.56
C ILE A 395 -10.25 -17.66 -5.81
N PRO A 396 -9.31 -18.40 -6.40
CA PRO A 396 -8.58 -19.43 -5.67
C PRO A 396 -7.61 -18.84 -4.63
N THR A 397 -7.22 -19.69 -3.74
CA THR A 397 -6.31 -19.55 -2.62
C THR A 397 -5.14 -18.58 -2.80
N GLY A 398 -5.30 -17.30 -2.48
CA GLY A 398 -4.23 -16.28 -2.53
C GLY A 398 -3.90 -15.68 -1.15
N ASN A 399 -2.78 -15.01 -1.07
CA ASN A 399 -2.40 -14.21 0.10
C ASN A 399 -3.23 -12.92 0.12
N TYR A 400 -3.46 -12.42 1.34
CA TYR A 400 -4.29 -11.24 1.56
C TYR A 400 -3.47 -10.12 2.16
N ALA A 401 -3.79 -8.90 1.77
CA ALA A 401 -3.28 -7.68 2.38
C ALA A 401 -4.40 -6.67 2.49
N ALA A 402 -4.44 -5.92 3.59
CA ALA A 402 -5.45 -4.89 3.83
C ALA A 402 -4.80 -3.60 4.32
N VAL A 403 -5.42 -2.47 3.98
CA VAL A 403 -5.05 -1.15 4.48
C VAL A 403 -6.28 -0.30 4.73
N TYR A 404 -6.29 0.42 5.84
CA TYR A 404 -7.31 1.41 6.15
C TYR A 404 -6.88 2.79 5.65
N ASN A 405 -7.75 3.45 4.90
CA ASN A 405 -7.61 4.85 4.55
C ASN A 405 -8.52 5.69 5.44
N SER A 406 -7.94 6.41 6.40
CA SER A 406 -8.67 7.27 7.32
C SER A 406 -9.35 8.44 6.62
N ALA A 407 -8.76 9.00 5.56
CA ALA A 407 -9.34 10.10 4.79
C ALA A 407 -10.58 9.69 3.99
N ALA A 408 -10.59 8.45 3.46
CA ALA A 408 -11.74 7.91 2.73
C ALA A 408 -12.73 7.15 3.63
N GLY A 409 -12.38 6.89 4.90
CA GLY A 409 -13.15 6.06 5.80
C GLY A 409 -13.42 4.65 5.26
N ALA A 410 -12.46 4.07 4.53
CA ALA A 410 -12.60 2.80 3.84
C ALA A 410 -11.41 1.88 4.07
N VAL A 411 -11.67 0.57 4.10
CA VAL A 411 -10.65 -0.47 4.07
C VAL A 411 -10.55 -1.03 2.66
N TYR A 412 -9.33 -1.15 2.17
CA TYR A 412 -9.01 -1.80 0.89
C TYR A 412 -8.40 -3.16 1.17
N VAL A 413 -9.01 -4.19 0.61
CA VAL A 413 -8.56 -5.58 0.76
C VAL A 413 -8.15 -6.11 -0.61
N TYR A 414 -6.92 -6.58 -0.73
CA TYR A 414 -6.44 -7.24 -1.93
C TYR A 414 -6.33 -8.75 -1.74
N SER A 415 -6.94 -9.49 -2.64
CA SER A 415 -6.93 -10.95 -2.71
C SER A 415 -6.31 -11.37 -4.04
N GLY A 416 -5.16 -12.04 -4.01
CA GLY A 416 -4.45 -12.50 -5.21
C GLY A 416 -4.63 -13.98 -5.49
N GLY A 417 -4.25 -14.45 -6.69
CA GLY A 417 -4.21 -15.86 -7.06
C GLY A 417 -5.46 -16.37 -7.80
N GLY A 418 -6.21 -15.50 -8.49
CA GLY A 418 -7.37 -15.89 -9.29
C GLY A 418 -7.05 -16.33 -10.71
N THR A 419 -8.00 -17.04 -11.35
CA THR A 419 -7.97 -17.39 -12.77
C THR A 419 -8.26 -16.21 -13.71
N HIS A 420 -8.46 -15.02 -13.14
CA HIS A 420 -8.69 -13.79 -13.88
C HIS A 420 -7.41 -13.27 -14.53
N CYS A 421 -7.52 -12.51 -15.61
CA CYS A 421 -6.39 -11.93 -16.32
C CYS A 421 -5.37 -12.96 -16.84
N GLY A 422 -5.84 -14.07 -17.38
CA GLY A 422 -4.95 -15.14 -17.88
C GLY A 422 -4.30 -15.99 -16.78
N GLY A 423 -4.92 -16.05 -15.58
CA GLY A 423 -4.44 -16.88 -14.47
C GLY A 423 -3.58 -16.16 -13.45
N THR A 424 -3.49 -14.82 -13.50
CA THR A 424 -2.45 -14.07 -12.77
C THR A 424 -2.95 -12.85 -12.00
N GLY A 425 -4.23 -12.51 -12.10
CA GLY A 425 -4.81 -11.33 -11.46
C GLY A 425 -5.25 -11.53 -10.02
N GLY A 426 -5.48 -10.44 -9.34
CA GLY A 426 -6.14 -10.38 -8.04
C GLY A 426 -7.36 -9.47 -8.08
N ARG A 427 -8.08 -9.43 -6.97
CA ARG A 427 -9.22 -8.56 -6.76
C ARG A 427 -8.93 -7.60 -5.64
N ILE A 428 -9.30 -6.35 -5.81
CA ILE A 428 -9.38 -5.37 -4.74
C ILE A 428 -10.83 -5.08 -4.39
N ASP A 429 -11.11 -5.08 -3.11
CA ASP A 429 -12.42 -4.76 -2.55
C ASP A 429 -12.30 -3.49 -1.71
N ARG A 430 -13.23 -2.56 -1.90
CA ARG A 430 -13.42 -1.41 -1.05
C ARG A 430 -14.55 -1.70 -0.06
N ILE A 431 -14.25 -1.59 1.21
CA ILE A 431 -15.17 -1.91 2.30
C ILE A 431 -15.39 -0.67 3.15
N VAL A 432 -16.65 -0.31 3.40
CA VAL A 432 -17.03 0.75 4.33
C VAL A 432 -17.94 0.14 5.39
N GLY A 433 -17.51 0.16 6.63
CA GLY A 433 -18.21 -0.53 7.70
C GLY A 433 -18.30 -2.04 7.44
N ARG A 434 -19.51 -2.56 7.32
CA ARG A 434 -19.78 -3.99 7.04
C ARG A 434 -20.18 -4.26 5.58
N THR A 435 -20.01 -3.28 4.69
CA THR A 435 -20.50 -3.37 3.31
C THR A 435 -19.35 -3.26 2.32
N VAL A 436 -19.31 -4.16 1.36
CA VAL A 436 -18.45 -4.03 0.17
C VAL A 436 -19.08 -3.00 -0.75
N THR A 437 -18.46 -1.85 -0.90
CA THR A 437 -18.97 -0.71 -1.69
C THR A 437 -18.44 -0.66 -3.11
N GLY A 438 -17.46 -1.51 -3.42
CA GLY A 438 -16.90 -1.62 -4.76
C GLY A 438 -15.90 -2.75 -4.86
N GLN A 439 -15.73 -3.26 -6.08
CA GLN A 439 -14.80 -4.33 -6.42
C GLN A 439 -14.17 -4.08 -7.78
N SER A 440 -12.91 -4.42 -7.95
CA SER A 440 -12.23 -4.37 -9.24
C SER A 440 -11.16 -5.45 -9.35
N LEU A 441 -10.81 -5.80 -10.58
CA LEU A 441 -9.71 -6.71 -10.86
C LEU A 441 -8.42 -5.90 -11.03
N VAL A 442 -7.34 -6.39 -10.44
CA VAL A 442 -5.98 -5.85 -10.61
C VAL A 442 -5.18 -6.85 -11.41
N CYS A 443 -5.01 -6.56 -12.69
CA CYS A 443 -4.33 -7.43 -13.63
C CYS A 443 -2.86 -6.99 -13.79
N PRO A 444 -1.88 -7.89 -13.61
CA PRO A 444 -0.50 -7.60 -13.97
C PRO A 444 -0.31 -7.66 -15.49
N THR A 445 0.73 -7.02 -15.98
CA THR A 445 1.05 -7.00 -17.42
C THR A 445 1.64 -8.30 -17.95
N THR A 446 2.08 -9.21 -17.10
CA THR A 446 2.73 -10.47 -17.50
C THR A 446 2.24 -11.65 -16.67
N GLY A 447 2.00 -12.78 -17.33
CA GLY A 447 1.42 -13.98 -16.75
C GLY A 447 2.25 -14.65 -15.64
N GLY A 448 1.61 -14.98 -14.52
CA GLY A 448 2.17 -15.67 -13.36
C GLY A 448 1.34 -15.38 -12.10
N GLY A 449 1.13 -16.36 -11.22
CA GLY A 449 0.31 -16.21 -10.00
C GLY A 449 0.90 -15.16 -9.06
N ASN A 450 0.21 -14.03 -8.91
CA ASN A 450 0.69 -12.91 -8.09
C ASN A 450 0.25 -13.06 -6.63
N LEU A 451 1.23 -13.19 -5.77
CA LEU A 451 1.02 -13.09 -4.33
C LEU A 451 1.24 -11.64 -3.89
N PRO A 452 0.25 -10.96 -3.29
CA PRO A 452 0.48 -9.64 -2.69
C PRO A 452 1.46 -9.80 -1.53
N ARG A 453 2.47 -8.94 -1.50
CA ARG A 453 3.42 -8.90 -0.38
C ARG A 453 3.07 -7.79 0.60
N LYS A 454 2.66 -6.65 0.08
CA LYS A 454 2.34 -5.47 0.87
C LYS A 454 1.32 -4.60 0.11
N ILE A 455 0.51 -3.90 0.86
CA ILE A 455 -0.41 -2.87 0.38
C ILE A 455 -0.17 -1.60 1.17
N THR A 456 -0.24 -0.46 0.50
CA THR A 456 -0.19 0.85 1.16
C THR A 456 -1.13 1.82 0.47
N VAL A 457 -1.42 2.95 1.11
CA VAL A 457 -2.33 3.96 0.57
C VAL A 457 -1.78 5.37 0.76
N LEU A 458 -1.81 6.15 -0.29
CA LEU A 458 -1.71 7.61 -0.20
C LEU A 458 -3.09 8.13 0.22
N LYS A 459 -3.24 8.39 1.52
CA LYS A 459 -4.53 8.59 2.19
C LYS A 459 -5.35 9.71 1.56
N ASN A 460 -4.76 10.89 1.41
CA ASN A 460 -5.47 12.08 0.93
C ASN A 460 -5.75 12.04 -0.58
N LEU A 461 -4.94 11.31 -1.34
CA LEU A 461 -5.18 11.07 -2.77
C LEU A 461 -6.07 9.86 -3.03
N ASN A 462 -6.38 9.11 -1.97
CA ASN A 462 -7.13 7.86 -2.04
C ASN A 462 -6.60 6.91 -3.13
N ARG A 463 -5.27 6.76 -3.20
CA ARG A 463 -4.61 5.85 -4.15
C ARG A 463 -3.95 4.69 -3.44
N VAL A 464 -4.33 3.49 -3.85
CA VAL A 464 -3.87 2.24 -3.26
C VAL A 464 -2.76 1.65 -4.13
N PHE A 465 -1.66 1.29 -3.51
CA PHE A 465 -0.50 0.66 -4.13
C PHE A 465 -0.33 -0.75 -3.59
N ILE A 466 -0.12 -1.70 -4.48
CA ILE A 466 -0.06 -3.12 -4.18
C ILE A 466 1.23 -3.70 -4.76
N ALA A 467 2.15 -4.15 -3.90
CA ALA A 467 3.31 -4.90 -4.35
C ALA A 467 2.89 -6.32 -4.74
N GLN A 468 3.12 -6.65 -5.99
CA GLN A 468 2.81 -7.97 -6.54
C GLN A 468 4.12 -8.73 -6.79
N GLN A 469 4.25 -9.92 -6.20
CA GLN A 469 5.38 -10.81 -6.46
C GLN A 469 4.91 -12.01 -7.28
N ASN A 470 5.64 -12.35 -8.29
CA ASN A 470 5.41 -13.59 -9.03
C ASN A 470 5.97 -14.80 -8.30
N VAL A 471 5.27 -15.93 -8.39
CA VAL A 471 5.63 -17.18 -7.72
C VAL A 471 6.61 -18.02 -8.55
N VAL A 472 6.71 -17.80 -9.84
CA VAL A 472 7.51 -18.62 -10.76
C VAL A 472 8.29 -17.73 -11.73
N GLY A 473 9.44 -17.24 -11.29
CA GLY A 473 10.49 -16.70 -12.17
C GLY A 473 10.14 -15.51 -13.07
N SER A 474 8.92 -15.01 -13.03
CA SER A 474 8.50 -13.80 -13.75
C SER A 474 8.45 -12.63 -12.79
N PRO A 475 8.91 -11.47 -13.20
CA PRO A 475 8.93 -10.30 -12.33
C PRO A 475 7.51 -9.82 -12.05
N GLY A 476 7.26 -9.47 -10.79
CA GLY A 476 6.04 -8.81 -10.34
C GLY A 476 6.00 -7.33 -10.76
N GLY A 477 5.15 -6.53 -10.13
CA GLY A 477 5.00 -5.10 -10.41
C GLY A 477 4.30 -4.39 -9.27
N ILE A 478 4.01 -3.13 -9.48
CA ILE A 478 3.14 -2.34 -8.60
C ILE A 478 1.78 -2.16 -9.27
N GLY A 479 0.74 -2.71 -8.65
CA GLY A 479 -0.63 -2.39 -9.00
C GLY A 479 -1.04 -1.07 -8.36
N ILE A 480 -1.65 -0.17 -9.12
CA ILE A 480 -2.14 1.11 -8.62
C ILE A 480 -3.62 1.18 -8.88
N VAL A 481 -4.37 1.53 -7.85
CA VAL A 481 -5.84 1.62 -7.90
C VAL A 481 -6.28 2.97 -7.36
N ASP A 482 -7.14 3.65 -8.11
CA ASP A 482 -7.90 4.79 -7.59
C ASP A 482 -8.95 4.28 -6.60
N GLY A 483 -8.83 4.68 -5.34
CA GLY A 483 -9.68 4.14 -4.27
C GLY A 483 -11.14 4.60 -4.35
N SER A 484 -11.46 5.66 -5.10
CA SER A 484 -12.82 6.15 -5.26
C SER A 484 -13.57 5.40 -6.35
N THR A 485 -12.95 5.27 -7.52
CA THR A 485 -13.53 4.63 -8.71
C THR A 485 -13.21 3.15 -8.83
N LEU A 486 -12.19 2.68 -8.14
CA LEU A 486 -11.55 1.37 -8.26
C LEU A 486 -11.00 1.08 -9.66
N LEU A 487 -10.77 2.10 -10.45
CA LEU A 487 -10.07 1.95 -11.72
C LEU A 487 -8.62 1.61 -11.46
N THR A 488 -8.18 0.51 -12.04
CA THR A 488 -6.77 0.12 -12.03
C THR A 488 -6.02 0.92 -13.07
N GLN A 489 -4.91 1.50 -12.66
CA GLN A 489 -3.98 2.13 -13.58
C GLN A 489 -3.05 1.07 -14.16
N ALA A 490 -2.52 1.32 -15.36
CA ALA A 490 -1.54 0.42 -15.94
C ALA A 490 -0.36 0.25 -14.97
N PRO A 491 0.14 -0.98 -14.75
CA PRO A 491 1.29 -1.20 -13.90
C PRO A 491 2.47 -0.36 -14.37
N LEU A 492 3.13 0.28 -13.42
CA LEU A 492 4.27 1.14 -13.70
C LEU A 492 5.58 0.34 -13.68
N GLY A 493 6.44 0.67 -14.63
CA GLY A 493 7.84 0.26 -14.64
C GLY A 493 8.13 -1.11 -15.24
N THR A 494 9.42 -1.41 -15.31
CA THR A 494 9.92 -2.74 -15.65
C THR A 494 9.51 -3.74 -14.58
N PRO A 495 9.15 -4.95 -14.99
CA PRO A 495 8.79 -6.01 -14.05
C PRO A 495 9.87 -6.23 -12.99
N ARG A 496 9.54 -6.06 -11.71
CA ARG A 496 10.47 -6.19 -10.57
C ARG A 496 9.81 -6.92 -9.41
N ALA A 497 10.60 -7.58 -8.58
CA ALA A 497 10.10 -8.27 -7.37
C ALA A 497 10.10 -7.31 -6.18
N PHE A 498 9.01 -6.59 -5.98
CA PHE A 498 8.86 -5.71 -4.81
C PHE A 498 8.43 -6.51 -3.58
N THR A 499 9.16 -6.36 -2.48
CA THR A 499 8.91 -7.08 -1.22
C THR A 499 8.21 -6.24 -0.16
N ALA A 500 8.43 -4.94 -0.17
CA ALA A 500 7.84 -4.01 0.78
C ALA A 500 7.45 -2.69 0.10
N LEU A 501 6.44 -2.03 0.67
CA LEU A 501 5.94 -0.71 0.26
C LEU A 501 5.68 0.14 1.48
N ALA A 502 5.99 1.43 1.41
CA ALA A 502 5.44 2.41 2.33
C ALA A 502 5.13 3.73 1.61
N ALA A 503 4.06 4.38 2.05
CA ALA A 503 3.65 5.67 1.56
C ALA A 503 4.23 6.79 2.46
N ASN A 504 4.66 7.86 1.82
CA ASN A 504 4.91 9.15 2.45
C ASN A 504 3.76 10.09 2.06
N ASN A 505 2.81 10.28 2.95
CA ASN A 505 1.63 11.11 2.67
C ASN A 505 1.96 12.60 2.61
N ILE A 506 3.07 13.03 3.21
CA ILE A 506 3.53 14.43 3.16
C ILE A 506 4.07 14.80 1.79
N THR A 507 4.80 13.89 1.14
CA THR A 507 5.39 14.13 -0.19
C THR A 507 4.62 13.44 -1.33
N ALA A 508 3.52 12.75 -1.01
CA ALA A 508 2.73 11.90 -1.91
C ALA A 508 3.57 10.94 -2.76
N LYS A 509 4.58 10.36 -2.12
CA LYS A 509 5.47 9.36 -2.73
C LYS A 509 5.21 8.00 -2.13
N VAL A 510 5.41 6.96 -2.93
CA VAL A 510 5.45 5.57 -2.45
C VAL A 510 6.82 5.00 -2.76
N TYR A 511 7.43 4.45 -1.74
CA TYR A 511 8.73 3.78 -1.84
C TYR A 511 8.52 2.27 -1.87
N ALA A 512 9.21 1.59 -2.77
CA ALA A 512 9.11 0.15 -2.97
C ALA A 512 10.48 -0.51 -2.95
N VAL A 513 10.65 -1.54 -2.12
CA VAL A 513 11.90 -2.29 -2.01
C VAL A 513 12.02 -3.28 -3.16
N ASP A 514 13.03 -3.11 -4.00
CA ASP A 514 13.47 -4.05 -5.04
C ASP A 514 14.64 -4.89 -4.50
N THR A 515 14.30 -6.02 -3.91
CA THR A 515 15.27 -6.91 -3.24
C THR A 515 16.29 -7.51 -4.22
N VAL A 516 15.87 -7.77 -5.45
CA VAL A 516 16.74 -8.41 -6.47
C VAL A 516 17.83 -7.47 -6.96
N ASN A 517 17.50 -6.19 -7.13
CA ASN A 517 18.43 -5.20 -7.66
C ASN A 517 19.13 -4.37 -6.58
N ASN A 518 18.88 -4.65 -5.29
CA ASN A 518 19.42 -3.91 -4.15
C ASN A 518 19.09 -2.40 -4.21
N LYS A 519 17.84 -2.08 -4.50
CA LYS A 519 17.39 -0.70 -4.75
C LYS A 519 16.03 -0.43 -4.12
N VAL A 520 15.71 0.86 -4.04
CA VAL A 520 14.37 1.36 -3.73
C VAL A 520 13.84 2.13 -4.93
N ALA A 521 12.69 1.72 -5.44
CA ALA A 521 11.97 2.46 -6.46
C ALA A 521 11.07 3.53 -5.80
N VAL A 522 10.94 4.68 -6.45
CA VAL A 522 10.10 5.78 -5.99
C VAL A 522 8.98 6.02 -6.99
N PHE A 523 7.75 5.98 -6.51
CA PHE A 523 6.56 6.30 -7.30
C PHE A 523 6.04 7.65 -6.85
N ARG A 524 5.99 8.61 -7.77
CA ARG A 524 5.54 9.98 -7.51
C ARG A 524 4.16 10.20 -8.10
N THR A 525 3.31 10.90 -7.37
CA THR A 525 2.06 11.44 -7.86
C THR A 525 2.26 12.93 -8.10
N GLY A 526 2.63 13.29 -9.34
CA GLY A 526 2.85 14.67 -9.70
C GLY A 526 4.31 15.10 -9.76
N THR A 527 4.55 16.24 -10.40
CA THR A 527 5.87 16.91 -10.44
C THR A 527 6.10 17.65 -9.14
N ALA A 528 7.24 17.41 -8.53
CA ALA A 528 7.72 18.17 -7.37
C ALA A 528 7.83 19.67 -7.69
#